data_45b6f487f0ce2a4c949a41cc4ac481dd
#
_entry.id   45b6f487f0ce2a4c949a41cc4ac481dd
#
_cell.length_a   1.000
_cell.length_b   1.000
_cell.length_c   1.000
_cell.angle_alpha   90.00
_cell.angle_beta   90.00
_cell.angle_gamma   90.00
#
_symmetry.space_group_name_H-M   'P 1'
#
loop_
_entity.id
_entity.type
_entity.pdbx_description
1 polymer ?
#
loop_
_entity_poly.entity_id
_entity_poly.type
_entity_poly.pdbx_seq_one_letter_code
_entity_poly.pdbx_strand_id
1 'polypeptide(L)'
;MKKALLFVALLAMCYTVTAQFYTTQNKSNAIRLYNKTVARRDIVLPQIDGYTLYKADFHTHTIYSDGEVTPRERVREAWYDGLDIIAITDHLEIRTYEKFMLKALAPYSKDGEPFRYAHAGIANKEDKAAPVLSNLNAAYDEAVYYAEREKLPIMVVRGTEIWRNPETLGEFNALFLKDINAVCHADLFESFRRVKEQGGLIMHNHPGYSRKTAAMEPGEQTRAYEEGWIDGVEIINSTSLYQTVARRCVERGLFMAANTDAHRPTAQVWGGTNEFFRTMTFILAKSCDEESIKEALKERRTIGYSGNHLVGEERYLAAFIDAAVECKVVAEDDKKLTYNLTNRCSVPFMLFHQNNTYKLEPFRALCFSFSKDTPPTFVVENMWHIDEQHPTVTLSIDK
;
A
#
# COMPACT_ATOMS: atom_id res chain seq x y z
N MET A 1 -29.43 -17.16 -42.33
CA MET A 1 -30.45 -16.97 -41.29
C MET A 1 -30.00 -17.47 -39.88
N LYS A 2 -29.48 -18.71 -39.73
CA LYS A 2 -29.10 -19.20 -38.37
C LYS A 2 -27.96 -18.42 -37.69
N LYS A 3 -26.98 -17.86 -38.42
CA LYS A 3 -25.89 -17.04 -37.83
C LYS A 3 -26.34 -15.64 -37.38
N ALA A 4 -27.34 -15.06 -38.06
CA ALA A 4 -27.89 -13.77 -37.67
C ALA A 4 -28.76 -13.88 -36.42
N LEU A 5 -29.50 -14.99 -36.23
CA LEU A 5 -30.27 -15.25 -35.03
C LEU A 5 -29.37 -15.44 -33.78
N LEU A 6 -28.19 -16.12 -33.97
CA LEU A 6 -27.26 -16.32 -32.87
C LEU A 6 -26.61 -15.00 -32.41
N PHE A 7 -26.35 -14.09 -33.34
CA PHE A 7 -25.77 -12.77 -33.04
C PHE A 7 -26.77 -11.86 -32.33
N VAL A 8 -28.05 -11.91 -32.71
CA VAL A 8 -29.14 -11.17 -32.03
C VAL A 8 -29.39 -11.74 -30.62
N ALA A 9 -29.29 -13.07 -30.44
CA ALA A 9 -29.43 -13.69 -29.13
C ALA A 9 -28.26 -13.34 -28.19
N LEU A 10 -27.02 -13.27 -28.70
CA LEU A 10 -25.86 -12.83 -27.95
C LEU A 10 -25.94 -11.33 -27.58
N LEU A 11 -26.40 -10.47 -28.48
CA LEU A 11 -26.65 -9.07 -28.18
C LEU A 11 -27.77 -8.88 -27.14
N ALA A 12 -28.84 -9.68 -27.20
CA ALA A 12 -29.91 -9.65 -26.20
C ALA A 12 -29.43 -10.14 -24.82
N MET A 13 -28.51 -11.13 -24.76
CA MET A 13 -27.87 -11.56 -23.51
C MET A 13 -26.95 -10.50 -22.92
N CYS A 14 -26.22 -9.74 -23.74
CA CYS A 14 -25.42 -8.62 -23.24
C CYS A 14 -26.27 -7.49 -22.64
N TYR A 15 -27.47 -7.25 -23.18
CA TYR A 15 -28.38 -6.24 -22.63
C TYR A 15 -29.09 -6.68 -21.34
N THR A 16 -29.25 -7.98 -21.10
CA THR A 16 -29.90 -8.49 -19.88
C THR A 16 -28.99 -8.46 -18.64
N VAL A 17 -27.67 -8.47 -18.80
CA VAL A 17 -26.71 -8.42 -17.69
C VAL A 17 -26.61 -7.00 -17.08
N THR A 18 -26.86 -5.96 -17.86
CA THR A 18 -26.86 -4.57 -17.36
C THR A 18 -28.19 -4.12 -16.76
N ALA A 19 -29.27 -4.90 -16.91
CA ALA A 19 -30.61 -4.54 -16.46
C ALA A 19 -30.92 -4.98 -15.01
N GLN A 20 -30.04 -5.72 -14.35
CA GLN A 20 -30.33 -6.30 -13.03
C GLN A 20 -30.29 -5.30 -11.85
N PHE A 21 -29.80 -4.07 -12.05
CA PHE A 21 -29.69 -3.09 -10.97
C PHE A 21 -30.88 -2.10 -10.86
N TYR A 22 -31.84 -2.11 -11.80
CA TYR A 22 -32.95 -1.14 -11.84
C TYR A 22 -34.28 -1.79 -12.21
N THR A 23 -34.64 -2.86 -11.54
CA THR A 23 -35.95 -3.48 -11.69
C THR A 23 -36.95 -2.89 -10.70
N THR A 24 -37.37 -1.67 -10.91
CA THR A 24 -38.75 -1.36 -10.53
C THR A 24 -39.61 -1.69 -11.73
N GLN A 25 -40.64 -2.51 -11.57
CA GLN A 25 -41.63 -2.78 -12.60
C GLN A 25 -42.35 -1.49 -13.02
N ASN A 26 -42.28 -0.43 -12.24
CA ASN A 26 -42.78 0.88 -12.51
C ASN A 26 -41.66 1.85 -12.85
N LYS A 27 -41.43 2.04 -14.16
CA LYS A 27 -40.39 2.93 -14.68
C LYS A 27 -40.53 4.39 -14.24
N SER A 28 -41.75 4.84 -13.85
CA SER A 28 -42.01 6.22 -13.38
C SER A 28 -41.46 6.47 -11.96
N ASN A 29 -41.20 5.40 -11.17
CA ASN A 29 -40.64 5.50 -9.82
C ASN A 29 -39.13 5.23 -9.76
N ALA A 30 -38.48 4.96 -10.90
CA ALA A 30 -37.05 4.68 -10.94
C ALA A 30 -36.26 5.99 -10.92
N ILE A 31 -35.47 6.21 -9.89
CA ILE A 31 -34.40 7.21 -9.91
C ILE A 31 -33.33 6.68 -10.87
N ARG A 32 -33.19 7.34 -12.01
CA ARG A 32 -32.13 7.02 -12.96
C ARG A 32 -30.79 7.59 -12.44
N LEU A 33 -30.05 6.79 -11.71
CA LEU A 33 -28.65 7.07 -11.51
C LEU A 33 -27.92 6.76 -12.82
N TYR A 34 -27.26 7.76 -13.38
CA TYR A 34 -26.36 7.51 -14.51
C TYR A 34 -25.31 6.50 -14.04
N ASN A 35 -25.21 5.39 -14.76
CA ASN A 35 -24.16 4.38 -14.50
C ASN A 35 -22.79 5.06 -14.61
N LYS A 36 -22.25 5.51 -13.48
CA LYS A 36 -20.80 5.59 -13.36
C LYS A 36 -20.33 4.14 -13.20
N THR A 37 -19.82 3.57 -14.26
CA THR A 37 -18.96 2.39 -14.12
C THR A 37 -17.82 2.86 -13.24
N VAL A 38 -17.76 2.37 -12.01
CA VAL A 38 -16.62 2.64 -11.13
C VAL A 38 -15.47 1.82 -11.74
N ALA A 39 -14.65 2.48 -12.56
CA ALA A 39 -13.46 1.88 -13.10
C ALA A 39 -12.37 1.87 -12.03
N ARG A 40 -11.53 0.83 -12.01
CA ARG A 40 -10.28 0.83 -11.27
C ARG A 40 -9.48 2.09 -11.67
N ARG A 41 -8.86 2.76 -10.70
CA ARG A 41 -7.93 3.86 -10.97
C ARG A 41 -6.73 3.33 -11.73
N ASP A 42 -6.42 3.97 -12.83
CA ASP A 42 -5.21 3.67 -13.61
C ASP A 42 -4.06 4.56 -13.10
N ILE A 43 -3.09 3.93 -12.43
CA ILE A 43 -1.90 4.60 -11.89
C ILE A 43 -0.73 4.18 -12.77
N VAL A 44 -0.38 5.04 -13.73
CA VAL A 44 0.72 4.82 -14.64
C VAL A 44 2.03 5.21 -13.95
N LEU A 45 2.94 4.25 -13.82
CA LEU A 45 4.28 4.43 -13.26
C LEU A 45 5.34 4.02 -14.29
N PRO A 46 6.57 4.58 -14.22
CA PRO A 46 7.64 4.20 -15.13
C PRO A 46 8.14 2.78 -14.84
N GLN A 47 8.84 2.19 -15.80
CA GLN A 47 9.71 1.05 -15.54
C GLN A 47 11.12 1.54 -15.23
N ILE A 48 11.78 0.93 -14.26
CA ILE A 48 13.13 1.33 -13.81
C ILE A 48 14.05 0.10 -13.86
N ASP A 49 15.10 0.16 -14.64
CA ASP A 49 16.13 -0.89 -14.74
C ASP A 49 15.57 -2.31 -14.98
N GLY A 50 14.50 -2.41 -15.79
CA GLY A 50 13.83 -3.67 -16.07
C GLY A 50 12.90 -4.19 -14.99
N TYR A 51 12.67 -3.41 -13.93
CA TYR A 51 11.66 -3.68 -12.92
C TYR A 51 10.35 -2.93 -13.21
N THR A 52 9.24 -3.56 -12.87
CA THR A 52 7.92 -2.93 -12.80
C THR A 52 7.66 -2.42 -11.40
N LEU A 53 7.04 -1.26 -11.27
CA LEU A 53 6.63 -0.72 -9.97
C LEU A 53 5.24 -1.24 -9.63
N TYR A 54 5.17 -2.12 -8.62
CA TYR A 54 3.91 -2.62 -8.07
C TYR A 54 3.48 -1.76 -6.87
N LYS A 55 2.18 -1.54 -6.76
CA LYS A 55 1.57 -0.69 -5.75
C LYS A 55 1.02 -1.55 -4.63
N ALA A 56 1.54 -1.37 -3.42
CA ALA A 56 1.21 -2.19 -2.26
C ALA A 56 0.73 -1.35 -1.07
N ASP A 57 -0.13 -1.94 -0.26
CA ASP A 57 -0.44 -1.49 1.10
C ASP A 57 -0.28 -2.68 2.04
N PHE A 58 0.68 -2.59 2.94
CA PHE A 58 1.04 -3.68 3.86
C PHE A 58 0.48 -3.51 5.27
N HIS A 59 -0.43 -2.53 5.48
CA HIS A 59 -1.01 -2.27 6.79
C HIS A 59 -2.48 -1.88 6.66
N THR A 60 -3.38 -2.84 6.92
CA THR A 60 -4.82 -2.63 6.87
C THR A 60 -5.57 -3.50 7.87
N HIS A 61 -6.67 -2.97 8.40
CA HIS A 61 -7.51 -3.63 9.39
C HIS A 61 -8.91 -3.92 8.87
N THR A 62 -9.52 -4.96 9.44
CA THR A 62 -10.89 -5.38 9.12
C THR A 62 -11.71 -5.56 10.39
N ILE A 63 -12.99 -5.93 10.24
CA ILE A 63 -13.88 -6.25 11.35
C ILE A 63 -13.41 -7.48 12.16
N TYR A 64 -12.34 -8.16 11.74
CA TYR A 64 -11.72 -9.23 12.53
C TYR A 64 -10.81 -8.71 13.64
N SER A 65 -10.46 -7.44 13.63
CA SER A 65 -9.78 -6.75 14.74
C SER A 65 -10.58 -5.52 15.20
N ASP A 66 -10.19 -4.35 14.81
CA ASP A 66 -10.80 -3.07 15.16
C ASP A 66 -11.12 -2.19 13.94
N GLY A 67 -10.96 -2.73 12.74
CA GLY A 67 -11.42 -2.10 11.51
C GLY A 67 -12.94 -2.16 11.33
N GLU A 68 -13.49 -1.23 10.57
CA GLU A 68 -14.94 -1.06 10.36
C GLU A 68 -15.43 -1.71 9.04
N VAL A 69 -14.53 -2.33 8.24
CA VAL A 69 -14.87 -2.94 6.94
C VAL A 69 -14.58 -4.43 6.92
N THR A 70 -15.30 -5.16 6.08
CA THR A 70 -15.03 -6.61 5.89
C THR A 70 -13.75 -6.82 5.08
N PRO A 71 -13.09 -8.00 5.18
CA PRO A 71 -11.97 -8.33 4.30
C PRO A 71 -12.31 -8.20 2.81
N ARG A 72 -13.53 -8.56 2.46
CA ARG A 72 -14.08 -8.38 1.11
C ARG A 72 -14.02 -6.93 0.63
N GLU A 73 -14.52 -5.98 1.43
CA GLU A 73 -14.52 -4.56 1.06
C GLU A 73 -13.09 -4.01 1.08
N ARG A 74 -12.22 -4.48 1.97
CA ARG A 74 -10.81 -4.09 2.02
C ARG A 74 -10.06 -4.44 0.73
N VAL A 75 -10.24 -5.65 0.23
CA VAL A 75 -9.68 -6.08 -1.08
C VAL A 75 -10.29 -5.31 -2.23
N ARG A 76 -11.62 -5.12 -2.19
CA ARG A 76 -12.35 -4.42 -3.24
C ARG A 76 -11.92 -2.96 -3.39
N GLU A 77 -11.85 -2.21 -2.29
CA GLU A 77 -11.41 -0.82 -2.33
C GLU A 77 -9.95 -0.69 -2.76
N ALA A 78 -9.04 -1.58 -2.28
CA ALA A 78 -7.67 -1.61 -2.71
C ALA A 78 -7.54 -1.79 -4.23
N TRP A 79 -8.29 -2.73 -4.80
CA TRP A 79 -8.31 -2.94 -6.23
C TRP A 79 -8.85 -1.73 -7.01
N TYR A 80 -9.95 -1.12 -6.56
CA TYR A 80 -10.51 0.08 -7.19
C TYR A 80 -9.56 1.28 -7.09
N ASP A 81 -8.83 1.41 -5.99
CA ASP A 81 -7.84 2.46 -5.77
C ASP A 81 -6.55 2.27 -6.60
N GLY A 82 -6.43 1.16 -7.33
CA GLY A 82 -5.33 0.90 -8.26
C GLY A 82 -4.18 0.08 -7.68
N LEU A 83 -4.33 -0.48 -6.46
CA LEU A 83 -3.29 -1.33 -5.86
C LEU A 83 -3.17 -2.68 -6.58
N ASP A 84 -1.95 -3.21 -6.60
CA ASP A 84 -1.63 -4.55 -7.11
C ASP A 84 -1.49 -5.56 -5.97
N ILE A 85 -1.21 -5.07 -4.76
CA ILE A 85 -0.92 -5.88 -3.56
C ILE A 85 -1.60 -5.26 -2.35
N ILE A 86 -2.23 -6.08 -1.53
CA ILE A 86 -2.76 -5.68 -0.22
C ILE A 86 -2.42 -6.73 0.83
N ALA A 87 -2.00 -6.32 2.03
CA ALA A 87 -1.91 -7.20 3.18
C ALA A 87 -3.15 -7.04 4.09
N ILE A 88 -3.64 -8.15 4.61
CA ILE A 88 -4.61 -8.17 5.69
C ILE A 88 -3.81 -8.37 6.97
N THR A 89 -3.77 -7.33 7.82
CA THR A 89 -2.91 -7.27 9.01
C THR A 89 -3.69 -6.98 10.28
N ASP A 90 -4.85 -7.59 10.41
CA ASP A 90 -5.64 -7.52 11.64
C ASP A 90 -4.78 -7.83 12.88
N HIS A 91 -5.01 -7.11 13.98
CA HIS A 91 -4.29 -7.31 15.22
C HIS A 91 -4.39 -8.74 15.74
N LEU A 92 -3.31 -9.24 16.35
CA LEU A 92 -3.33 -10.46 17.14
C LEU A 92 -4.12 -10.29 18.44
N GLU A 93 -3.90 -9.18 19.13
CA GLU A 93 -4.33 -8.96 20.51
C GLU A 93 -5.60 -8.11 20.63
N ILE A 94 -5.80 -7.17 19.70
CA ILE A 94 -6.94 -6.25 19.70
C ILE A 94 -7.98 -6.76 18.71
N ARG A 95 -9.01 -7.43 19.21
CA ARG A 95 -10.04 -8.06 18.38
C ARG A 95 -11.44 -7.59 18.80
N THR A 96 -11.62 -6.26 18.76
CA THR A 96 -12.78 -5.56 19.31
C THR A 96 -14.10 -6.05 18.72
N TYR A 97 -14.16 -6.24 17.41
CA TYR A 97 -15.41 -6.60 16.73
C TYR A 97 -15.59 -8.09 16.50
N GLU A 98 -14.53 -8.88 16.52
CA GLU A 98 -14.58 -10.30 16.21
C GLU A 98 -15.52 -11.09 17.13
N LYS A 99 -15.52 -10.80 18.44
CA LYS A 99 -16.41 -11.46 19.40
C LYS A 99 -17.90 -11.32 19.06
N PHE A 100 -18.28 -10.17 18.50
CA PHE A 100 -19.66 -9.94 18.06
C PHE A 100 -19.98 -10.70 16.79
N MET A 101 -19.05 -10.78 15.85
CA MET A 101 -19.19 -11.56 14.63
C MET A 101 -19.26 -13.05 14.92
N LEU A 102 -18.37 -13.57 15.75
CA LEU A 102 -18.37 -14.99 16.13
C LEU A 102 -19.70 -15.39 16.78
N LYS A 103 -20.24 -14.52 17.64
CA LYS A 103 -21.56 -14.72 18.25
C LYS A 103 -22.69 -14.74 17.21
N ALA A 104 -22.63 -13.85 16.22
CA ALA A 104 -23.62 -13.78 15.16
C ALA A 104 -23.52 -14.95 14.17
N LEU A 105 -22.31 -15.44 13.91
CA LEU A 105 -22.03 -16.52 12.96
C LEU A 105 -22.14 -17.92 13.58
N ALA A 106 -22.09 -18.05 14.91
CA ALA A 106 -22.18 -19.34 15.61
C ALA A 106 -23.35 -20.25 15.17
N PRO A 107 -24.56 -19.72 14.88
CA PRO A 107 -25.67 -20.51 14.36
C PRO A 107 -25.43 -21.10 12.97
N TYR A 108 -24.48 -20.56 12.21
CA TYR A 108 -24.17 -20.97 10.83
C TYR A 108 -22.93 -21.86 10.73
N SER A 109 -22.28 -22.21 11.84
CA SER A 109 -21.18 -23.17 11.82
C SER A 109 -21.66 -24.54 11.43
N LYS A 110 -21.02 -25.18 10.44
CA LYS A 110 -21.47 -26.45 9.85
C LYS A 110 -21.49 -27.64 10.83
N ASP A 111 -20.70 -27.59 11.90
CA ASP A 111 -20.44 -28.73 12.77
C ASP A 111 -20.86 -28.49 14.23
N GLY A 112 -21.56 -27.38 14.52
CA GLY A 112 -21.91 -27.02 15.89
C GLY A 112 -20.72 -26.71 16.80
N GLU A 113 -19.51 -26.83 16.27
CA GLU A 113 -18.29 -26.40 16.93
C GLU A 113 -18.16 -24.87 16.81
N PRO A 114 -18.07 -24.16 17.93
CA PRO A 114 -17.74 -22.72 17.86
C PRO A 114 -16.37 -22.60 17.21
N PHE A 115 -16.17 -21.56 16.39
CA PHE A 115 -14.86 -21.17 15.88
C PHE A 115 -13.89 -21.02 17.05
N ARG A 116 -13.03 -22.03 17.29
CA ARG A 116 -12.18 -22.11 18.46
C ARG A 116 -10.72 -22.05 18.06
N TYR A 117 -10.07 -20.93 18.36
CA TYR A 117 -8.63 -20.89 18.42
C TYR A 117 -8.23 -20.29 19.75
N ALA A 118 -7.52 -21.07 20.56
CA ALA A 118 -6.93 -20.58 21.79
C ALA A 118 -5.71 -19.73 21.44
N HIS A 119 -5.78 -18.45 21.69
CA HIS A 119 -4.59 -17.59 21.75
C HIS A 119 -3.83 -17.94 23.02
N ALA A 120 -2.96 -18.97 22.95
CA ALA A 120 -2.20 -19.39 24.09
C ALA A 120 -1.35 -18.23 24.64
N GLY A 121 -1.75 -17.68 25.78
CA GLY A 121 -0.99 -16.72 26.54
C GLY A 121 -1.22 -15.24 26.25
N ILE A 122 -2.09 -14.87 25.30
CA ILE A 122 -2.46 -13.48 25.07
C ILE A 122 -3.91 -13.28 25.53
N ALA A 123 -4.08 -12.52 26.61
CA ALA A 123 -5.40 -12.09 27.06
C ALA A 123 -5.84 -10.89 26.23
N ASN A 124 -7.09 -10.88 25.77
CA ASN A 124 -7.70 -9.66 25.25
C ASN A 124 -7.61 -8.57 26.32
N LYS A 125 -7.20 -7.37 25.94
CA LYS A 125 -7.01 -6.22 26.87
C LYS A 125 -8.29 -5.89 27.65
N GLU A 126 -9.45 -6.16 27.04
CA GLU A 126 -10.77 -5.86 27.63
C GLU A 126 -11.35 -7.00 28.47
N ASP A 127 -10.93 -8.25 28.21
CA ASP A 127 -11.43 -9.42 28.93
C ASP A 127 -10.28 -10.38 29.27
N LYS A 128 -9.57 -10.05 30.34
CA LYS A 128 -8.42 -10.83 30.83
C LYS A 128 -8.80 -12.25 31.29
N ALA A 129 -10.08 -12.56 31.41
CA ALA A 129 -10.57 -13.80 32.00
C ALA A 129 -10.96 -14.86 30.95
N ALA A 130 -11.21 -14.47 29.70
CA ALA A 130 -11.64 -15.40 28.66
C ALA A 130 -10.61 -15.44 27.52
N PRO A 131 -10.04 -16.60 27.18
CA PRO A 131 -9.26 -16.71 25.96
C PRO A 131 -10.18 -16.41 24.76
N VAL A 132 -9.78 -15.47 23.92
CA VAL A 132 -10.46 -15.24 22.64
C VAL A 132 -10.13 -16.43 21.75
N LEU A 133 -11.17 -17.14 21.34
CA LEU A 133 -11.04 -18.34 20.50
C LEU A 133 -11.41 -17.95 19.08
N SER A 134 -10.43 -17.67 18.21
CA SER A 134 -10.67 -17.32 16.82
C SER A 134 -9.64 -17.94 15.90
N ASN A 135 -10.02 -18.11 14.64
CA ASN A 135 -9.06 -18.43 13.59
C ASN A 135 -8.43 -17.13 13.07
N LEU A 136 -7.20 -16.89 13.42
CA LEU A 136 -6.49 -15.69 13.02
C LEU A 136 -6.26 -15.61 11.50
N ASN A 137 -6.36 -16.73 10.78
CA ASN A 137 -6.28 -16.73 9.31
C ASN A 137 -7.61 -16.33 8.64
N ALA A 138 -8.74 -16.29 9.37
CA ALA A 138 -10.06 -16.16 8.76
C ALA A 138 -10.23 -14.89 7.91
N ALA A 139 -9.68 -13.76 8.35
CA ALA A 139 -9.74 -12.51 7.59
C ALA A 139 -9.01 -12.61 6.25
N TYR A 140 -7.80 -13.17 6.27
CA TYR A 140 -7.03 -13.43 5.05
C TYR A 140 -7.76 -14.42 4.12
N ASP A 141 -8.25 -15.53 4.67
CA ASP A 141 -8.91 -16.57 3.87
C ASP A 141 -10.18 -16.01 3.20
N GLU A 142 -10.96 -15.16 3.88
CA GLU A 142 -12.10 -14.44 3.29
C GLU A 142 -11.67 -13.48 2.18
N ALA A 143 -10.59 -12.72 2.41
CA ALA A 143 -10.06 -11.77 1.45
C ALA A 143 -9.61 -12.47 0.15
N VAL A 144 -8.86 -13.58 0.26
CA VAL A 144 -8.43 -14.38 -0.89
C VAL A 144 -9.62 -15.00 -1.61
N TYR A 145 -10.54 -15.62 -0.87
CA TYR A 145 -11.75 -16.20 -1.46
C TYR A 145 -12.53 -15.18 -2.29
N TYR A 146 -12.66 -13.94 -1.78
CA TYR A 146 -13.35 -12.88 -2.50
C TYR A 146 -12.58 -12.45 -3.76
N ALA A 147 -11.26 -12.22 -3.65
CA ALA A 147 -10.42 -11.83 -4.79
C ALA A 147 -10.52 -12.84 -5.93
N GLU A 148 -10.43 -14.13 -5.61
CA GLU A 148 -10.54 -15.24 -6.57
C GLU A 148 -11.94 -15.32 -7.21
N ARG A 149 -12.99 -15.25 -6.37
CA ARG A 149 -14.38 -15.34 -6.83
C ARG A 149 -14.72 -14.21 -7.81
N GLU A 150 -14.31 -12.99 -7.51
CA GLU A 150 -14.57 -11.81 -8.34
C GLU A 150 -13.50 -11.64 -9.44
N LYS A 151 -12.50 -12.52 -9.48
CA LYS A 151 -11.38 -12.50 -10.44
C LYS A 151 -10.64 -11.15 -10.44
N LEU A 152 -10.42 -10.61 -9.26
CA LEU A 152 -9.66 -9.37 -9.10
C LEU A 152 -8.16 -9.70 -9.22
N PRO A 153 -7.42 -9.07 -10.14
CA PRO A 153 -5.98 -9.26 -10.26
C PRO A 153 -5.25 -8.44 -9.18
N ILE A 154 -5.36 -8.89 -7.94
CA ILE A 154 -4.69 -8.31 -6.78
C ILE A 154 -4.10 -9.43 -5.93
N MET A 155 -2.84 -9.28 -5.53
CA MET A 155 -2.19 -10.19 -4.60
C MET A 155 -2.60 -9.85 -3.17
N VAL A 156 -3.13 -10.83 -2.44
CA VAL A 156 -3.45 -10.68 -1.02
C VAL A 156 -2.33 -11.31 -0.21
N VAL A 157 -1.69 -10.53 0.65
CA VAL A 157 -0.61 -10.97 1.54
C VAL A 157 -1.18 -11.35 2.89
N ARG A 158 -0.82 -12.55 3.39
CA ARG A 158 -1.18 -12.99 4.74
C ARG A 158 -0.26 -12.31 5.75
N GLY A 159 -0.86 -11.53 6.64
CA GLY A 159 -0.13 -10.81 7.67
C GLY A 159 -0.96 -10.65 8.95
N THR A 160 -0.33 -10.08 9.95
CA THR A 160 -0.97 -9.70 11.21
C THR A 160 -0.17 -8.61 11.88
N GLU A 161 -0.85 -7.71 12.60
CA GLU A 161 -0.18 -6.75 13.45
C GLU A 161 -0.02 -7.31 14.87
N ILE A 162 1.23 -7.33 15.31
CA ILE A 162 1.62 -7.72 16.67
C ILE A 162 1.65 -6.45 17.50
N TRP A 163 0.63 -6.27 18.35
CA TRP A 163 0.54 -5.14 19.25
C TRP A 163 1.33 -5.41 20.53
N ARG A 164 2.20 -4.50 20.88
CA ARG A 164 2.85 -4.43 22.20
C ARG A 164 2.74 -3.02 22.68
N ASN A 165 2.98 -2.77 23.93
CA ASN A 165 2.82 -1.42 24.48
C ASN A 165 3.42 -0.36 23.54
N PRO A 166 2.58 0.43 22.82
CA PRO A 166 3.06 1.36 21.79
C PRO A 166 3.94 2.47 22.34
N GLU A 167 3.86 2.74 23.65
CA GLU A 167 4.69 3.76 24.31
C GLU A 167 6.13 3.27 24.56
N THR A 168 6.33 1.95 24.65
CA THR A 168 7.64 1.38 25.00
C THR A 168 8.21 0.45 23.94
N LEU A 169 7.38 -0.35 23.28
CA LEU A 169 7.84 -1.37 22.33
C LEU A 169 7.47 -1.07 20.89
N GLY A 170 6.29 -0.52 20.64
CA GLY A 170 5.74 -0.31 19.30
C GLY A 170 4.86 -1.46 18.82
N GLU A 171 4.48 -1.37 17.56
CA GLU A 171 3.62 -2.29 16.84
C GLU A 171 4.36 -2.78 15.61
N PHE A 172 4.12 -4.04 15.23
CA PHE A 172 4.90 -4.70 14.20
C PHE A 172 4.02 -5.52 13.27
N ASN A 173 4.07 -5.27 11.98
CA ASN A 173 3.45 -6.16 11.01
C ASN A 173 4.35 -7.35 10.70
N ALA A 174 3.80 -8.55 10.89
CA ALA A 174 4.35 -9.78 10.36
C ALA A 174 3.68 -10.06 9.00
N LEU A 175 4.47 -10.19 7.94
CA LEU A 175 4.02 -10.29 6.56
C LEU A 175 4.47 -11.60 5.92
N PHE A 176 3.74 -12.06 4.90
CA PHE A 176 4.04 -13.28 4.14
C PHE A 176 4.06 -14.54 5.01
N LEU A 177 3.11 -14.65 5.91
CA LEU A 177 2.95 -15.79 6.79
C LEU A 177 2.28 -16.98 6.09
N LYS A 178 2.55 -18.19 6.59
CA LYS A 178 1.82 -19.41 6.19
C LYS A 178 0.65 -19.67 7.12
N ASP A 179 0.81 -19.37 8.40
CA ASP A 179 -0.19 -19.54 9.46
C ASP A 179 -0.04 -18.46 10.53
N ILE A 180 -1.02 -17.58 10.65
CA ILE A 180 -1.05 -16.52 11.66
C ILE A 180 -1.20 -17.10 13.07
N ASN A 181 -1.99 -18.19 13.23
CA ASN A 181 -2.20 -18.80 14.52
C ASN A 181 -0.88 -19.25 15.17
N ALA A 182 0.05 -19.74 14.35
CA ALA A 182 1.36 -20.19 14.82
C ALA A 182 2.25 -19.04 15.34
N VAL A 183 1.99 -17.80 14.95
CA VAL A 183 2.77 -16.63 15.40
C VAL A 183 2.38 -16.15 16.79
N CYS A 184 1.15 -16.45 17.21
CA CYS A 184 0.59 -15.95 18.46
C CYS A 184 1.37 -16.45 19.68
N HIS A 185 2.02 -15.53 20.41
CA HIS A 185 2.74 -15.80 21.65
C HIS A 185 2.82 -14.57 22.55
N ALA A 186 2.86 -14.78 23.88
CA ALA A 186 2.93 -13.67 24.84
C ALA A 186 4.28 -12.94 24.79
N ASP A 187 5.37 -13.66 24.56
CA ASP A 187 6.71 -13.09 24.34
C ASP A 187 6.85 -12.60 22.90
N LEU A 188 7.29 -11.35 22.73
CA LEU A 188 7.43 -10.70 21.44
C LEU A 188 8.49 -11.39 20.56
N PHE A 189 9.63 -11.73 21.13
CA PHE A 189 10.72 -12.32 20.36
C PHE A 189 10.43 -13.76 19.95
N GLU A 190 9.65 -14.48 20.75
CA GLU A 190 9.11 -15.77 20.35
C GLU A 190 8.12 -15.64 19.20
N SER A 191 7.26 -14.61 19.19
CA SER A 191 6.43 -14.30 18.02
C SER A 191 7.29 -13.99 16.80
N PHE A 192 8.34 -13.18 16.93
CA PHE A 192 9.27 -12.86 15.84
C PHE A 192 10.00 -14.10 15.31
N ARG A 193 10.48 -14.97 16.21
CA ARG A 193 11.09 -16.25 15.82
C ARG A 193 10.15 -17.08 14.94
N ARG A 194 8.89 -17.19 15.34
CA ARG A 194 7.87 -17.95 14.60
C ARG A 194 7.52 -17.32 13.24
N VAL A 195 7.58 -15.98 13.13
CA VAL A 195 7.49 -15.28 11.85
C VAL A 195 8.63 -15.68 10.92
N LYS A 196 9.87 -15.60 11.43
CA LYS A 196 11.07 -15.92 10.64
C LYS A 196 11.12 -17.39 10.23
N GLU A 197 10.68 -18.32 11.07
CA GLU A 197 10.59 -19.75 10.73
C GLU A 197 9.64 -20.03 9.58
N GLN A 198 8.62 -19.21 9.40
CA GLN A 198 7.72 -19.26 8.25
C GLN A 198 8.31 -18.58 7.00
N GLY A 199 9.46 -17.93 7.11
CA GLY A 199 10.07 -17.10 6.07
C GLY A 199 9.37 -15.74 5.91
N GLY A 200 8.62 -15.31 6.94
CA GLY A 200 7.95 -14.01 6.99
C GLY A 200 8.92 -12.84 7.21
N LEU A 201 8.42 -11.64 6.92
CA LEU A 201 9.11 -10.37 7.16
C LEU A 201 8.44 -9.63 8.32
N ILE A 202 9.24 -8.84 9.06
CA ILE A 202 8.76 -8.03 10.18
C ILE A 202 9.00 -6.55 9.86
N MET A 203 7.93 -5.78 9.89
CA MET A 203 7.94 -4.33 9.67
C MET A 203 7.54 -3.62 10.96
N HIS A 204 8.33 -2.62 11.39
CA HIS A 204 7.99 -1.74 12.50
C HIS A 204 7.00 -0.67 12.02
N ASN A 205 5.81 -0.65 12.61
CA ASN A 205 4.71 0.22 12.21
C ASN A 205 4.83 1.60 12.86
N HIS A 206 4.37 2.63 12.17
CA HIS A 206 4.14 4.01 12.63
C HIS A 206 4.98 4.45 13.86
N PRO A 207 6.32 4.44 13.76
CA PRO A 207 7.24 4.56 14.92
C PRO A 207 7.09 5.88 15.70
N GLY A 208 6.38 6.86 15.18
CA GLY A 208 6.09 8.14 15.83
C GLY A 208 4.64 8.34 16.29
N TYR A 209 3.78 7.33 16.15
CA TYR A 209 2.33 7.49 16.39
C TYR A 209 1.98 7.98 17.80
N SER A 210 2.52 7.36 18.83
CA SER A 210 2.24 7.70 20.24
C SER A 210 3.31 8.60 20.88
N ARG A 211 4.25 9.13 20.09
CA ARG A 211 5.44 9.84 20.56
C ARG A 211 5.62 11.17 19.85
N LYS A 212 6.29 12.10 20.53
CA LYS A 212 6.67 13.38 19.93
C LYS A 212 7.73 13.24 18.82
N THR A 213 8.48 12.15 18.85
CA THR A 213 9.52 11.83 17.86
C THR A 213 9.49 10.34 17.51
N ALA A 214 9.90 10.00 16.31
CA ALA A 214 10.09 8.62 15.89
C ALA A 214 11.45 8.03 16.35
N ALA A 215 12.01 8.57 17.44
CA ALA A 215 13.26 8.08 18.02
C ALA A 215 13.09 6.63 18.50
N MET A 216 14.17 5.86 18.38
CA MET A 216 14.20 4.48 18.85
C MET A 216 14.25 4.46 20.39
N GLU A 217 13.38 3.66 21.00
CA GLU A 217 13.32 3.51 22.42
C GLU A 217 14.34 2.49 22.93
N PRO A 218 14.99 2.74 24.10
CA PRO A 218 15.85 1.74 24.75
C PRO A 218 15.09 0.47 25.14
N GLY A 219 15.82 -0.63 25.30
CA GLY A 219 15.27 -1.90 25.75
C GLY A 219 14.86 -2.80 24.58
N GLU A 220 13.66 -3.38 24.65
CA GLU A 220 13.24 -4.42 23.68
C GLU A 220 13.09 -3.89 22.25
N GLN A 221 12.70 -2.62 22.06
CA GLN A 221 12.64 -2.04 20.70
C GLN A 221 14.05 -1.95 20.11
N THR A 222 15.02 -1.37 20.84
CA THR A 222 16.44 -1.33 20.40
C THR A 222 16.96 -2.73 20.14
N ARG A 223 16.71 -3.69 21.05
CA ARG A 223 17.08 -5.08 20.89
C ARG A 223 16.55 -5.70 19.60
N ALA A 224 15.27 -5.40 19.24
CA ALA A 224 14.67 -5.92 18.01
C ALA A 224 15.45 -5.49 16.75
N TYR A 225 15.96 -4.26 16.73
CA TYR A 225 16.80 -3.77 15.64
C TYR A 225 18.22 -4.32 15.69
N GLU A 226 18.85 -4.39 16.86
CA GLU A 226 20.24 -4.85 17.04
C GLU A 226 20.40 -6.34 16.74
N GLU A 227 19.42 -7.14 17.11
CA GLU A 227 19.39 -8.58 16.82
C GLU A 227 18.92 -8.89 15.37
N GLY A 228 18.57 -7.87 14.57
CA GLY A 228 18.21 -8.05 13.15
C GLY A 228 16.83 -8.69 12.92
N TRP A 229 15.90 -8.53 13.85
CA TRP A 229 14.54 -9.03 13.67
C TRP A 229 13.73 -8.22 12.65
N ILE A 230 13.99 -6.90 12.57
CA ILE A 230 13.25 -5.97 11.73
C ILE A 230 13.81 -5.99 10.31
N ASP A 231 12.92 -6.14 9.32
CA ASP A 231 13.25 -6.11 7.89
C ASP A 231 12.90 -4.75 7.25
N GLY A 232 11.91 -4.05 7.79
CA GLY A 232 11.45 -2.77 7.26
C GLY A 232 10.78 -1.88 8.30
N VAL A 233 10.51 -0.64 7.92
CA VAL A 233 9.85 0.35 8.78
C VAL A 233 8.84 1.15 7.97
N GLU A 234 7.70 1.45 8.58
CA GLU A 234 6.77 2.44 8.05
C GLU A 234 7.35 3.84 8.19
N ILE A 235 7.68 4.46 7.06
CA ILE A 235 8.13 5.85 7.04
C ILE A 235 6.98 6.82 6.73
N ILE A 236 5.91 6.29 6.14
CA ILE A 236 4.61 6.98 6.04
C ILE A 236 3.52 6.04 6.55
N ASN A 237 2.73 6.52 7.50
CA ASN A 237 1.52 5.86 7.94
C ASN A 237 0.33 6.81 7.77
N SER A 238 -0.71 6.38 7.07
CA SER A 238 -1.83 7.23 6.65
C SER A 238 -1.32 8.47 5.89
N THR A 239 -1.37 9.64 6.50
CA THR A 239 -0.84 10.90 5.95
C THR A 239 0.34 11.46 6.77
N SER A 240 0.84 10.70 7.73
CA SER A 240 1.95 11.09 8.61
C SER A 240 3.28 10.59 8.06
N LEU A 241 4.22 11.50 7.85
CA LEU A 241 5.59 11.20 7.41
C LEU A 241 6.55 11.25 8.59
N TYR A 242 7.32 10.18 8.79
CA TYR A 242 8.36 10.04 9.81
C TYR A 242 9.75 10.22 9.19
N GLN A 243 10.09 11.43 8.79
CA GLN A 243 11.30 11.74 8.01
C GLN A 243 12.61 11.24 8.66
N THR A 244 12.72 11.35 9.98
CA THR A 244 13.91 10.90 10.73
C THR A 244 14.15 9.39 10.66
N VAL A 245 13.14 8.61 10.25
CA VAL A 245 13.22 7.15 10.11
C VAL A 245 13.98 6.74 8.85
N ALA A 246 13.98 7.55 7.80
CA ALA A 246 14.65 7.23 6.54
C ALA A 246 16.14 6.93 6.72
N ARG A 247 16.85 7.74 7.53
CA ARG A 247 18.26 7.48 7.87
C ARG A 247 18.45 6.12 8.54
N ARG A 248 17.62 5.77 9.52
CA ARG A 248 17.64 4.46 10.20
C ARG A 248 17.50 3.31 9.21
N CYS A 249 16.58 3.45 8.25
CA CYS A 249 16.37 2.43 7.21
C CYS A 249 17.62 2.25 6.35
N VAL A 250 18.23 3.33 5.87
CA VAL A 250 19.44 3.28 5.05
C VAL A 250 20.62 2.68 5.82
N GLU A 251 20.88 3.16 7.05
CA GLU A 251 22.03 2.71 7.86
C GLU A 251 21.91 1.24 8.28
N ARG A 252 20.70 0.73 8.50
CA ARG A 252 20.46 -0.64 8.95
C ARG A 252 20.05 -1.60 7.83
N GLY A 253 19.96 -1.13 6.60
CA GLY A 253 19.58 -1.96 5.46
C GLY A 253 18.13 -2.44 5.49
N LEU A 254 17.18 -1.59 5.93
CA LEU A 254 15.77 -1.89 6.06
C LEU A 254 14.95 -1.29 4.91
N PHE A 255 13.91 -2.00 4.46
CA PHE A 255 13.00 -1.39 3.47
C PHE A 255 12.14 -0.29 4.09
N MET A 256 11.78 0.70 3.27
CA MET A 256 10.88 1.78 3.63
C MET A 256 9.49 1.48 3.09
N ALA A 257 8.46 1.56 3.94
CA ALA A 257 7.08 1.35 3.53
C ALA A 257 6.22 2.58 3.79
N ALA A 258 5.23 2.78 2.93
CA ALA A 258 4.15 3.74 3.10
C ALA A 258 2.84 2.98 3.04
N ASN A 259 2.07 2.99 4.11
CA ASN A 259 0.84 2.23 4.24
C ASN A 259 -0.27 3.08 4.83
N THR A 260 -1.51 2.60 4.70
CA THR A 260 -2.65 3.39 5.15
C THR A 260 -3.00 3.22 6.60
N ASP A 261 -2.76 2.05 7.18
CA ASP A 261 -3.29 1.68 8.49
C ASP A 261 -4.82 1.90 8.56
N ALA A 262 -5.48 1.51 7.47
CA ALA A 262 -6.87 1.84 7.28
C ALA A 262 -7.77 0.97 8.15
N HIS A 263 -8.47 1.61 9.09
CA HIS A 263 -9.52 1.02 9.91
C HIS A 263 -10.90 1.23 9.29
N ARG A 264 -11.11 2.37 8.61
CA ARG A 264 -12.35 2.77 7.95
C ARG A 264 -12.24 2.60 6.43
N PRO A 265 -13.35 2.74 5.69
CA PRO A 265 -13.28 2.80 4.25
C PRO A 265 -12.26 3.85 3.77
N THR A 266 -11.37 3.47 2.86
CA THR A 266 -10.30 4.36 2.36
C THR A 266 -10.84 5.63 1.74
N ALA A 267 -12.05 5.58 1.16
CA ALA A 267 -12.72 6.74 0.60
C ALA A 267 -13.02 7.86 1.61
N GLN A 268 -13.01 7.58 2.91
CA GLN A 268 -13.20 8.62 3.94
C GLN A 268 -11.98 9.53 4.10
N VAL A 269 -10.78 9.03 3.81
CA VAL A 269 -9.52 9.78 3.91
C VAL A 269 -9.06 10.26 2.52
N TRP A 270 -9.08 9.37 1.52
CA TRP A 270 -8.56 9.63 0.17
C TRP A 270 -9.64 9.78 -0.90
N GLY A 271 -10.92 9.58 -0.56
CA GLY A 271 -12.04 9.81 -1.46
C GLY A 271 -12.37 11.30 -1.62
N GLY A 272 -12.97 11.66 -2.72
CA GLY A 272 -13.45 13.04 -2.95
C GLY A 272 -12.47 13.94 -3.70
N THR A 273 -11.23 13.54 -3.94
CA THR A 273 -10.31 14.24 -4.84
C THR A 273 -9.72 13.29 -5.88
N ASN A 274 -9.46 13.82 -7.07
CA ASN A 274 -8.65 13.14 -8.09
C ASN A 274 -7.22 13.72 -8.17
N GLU A 275 -6.87 14.61 -7.25
CA GLU A 275 -5.59 15.31 -7.26
C GLU A 275 -4.43 14.43 -6.78
N PHE A 276 -4.72 13.39 -6.00
CA PHE A 276 -3.73 12.45 -5.49
C PHE A 276 -4.34 11.06 -5.25
N PHE A 277 -3.47 10.08 -5.06
CA PHE A 277 -3.84 8.70 -4.70
C PHE A 277 -3.70 8.49 -3.20
N ARG A 278 -4.23 7.36 -2.72
CA ARG A 278 -4.03 6.90 -1.34
C ARG A 278 -2.55 6.63 -1.07
N THR A 279 -2.19 6.59 0.19
CA THR A 279 -0.87 6.14 0.64
C THR A 279 -0.63 4.71 0.20
N MET A 280 0.57 4.45 -0.37
CA MET A 280 0.99 3.16 -0.87
C MET A 280 2.52 3.07 -0.98
N THR A 281 3.03 1.86 -0.99
CA THR A 281 4.43 1.55 -1.28
C THR A 281 4.57 1.14 -2.75
N PHE A 282 5.44 1.80 -3.50
CA PHE A 282 5.88 1.32 -4.81
C PHE A 282 7.04 0.36 -4.64
N ILE A 283 6.94 -0.81 -5.25
CA ILE A 283 7.93 -1.90 -5.14
C ILE A 283 8.49 -2.19 -6.53
N LEU A 284 9.80 -2.07 -6.68
CA LEU A 284 10.50 -2.37 -7.92
C LEU A 284 10.79 -3.88 -7.96
N ALA A 285 9.93 -4.65 -8.63
CA ALA A 285 10.02 -6.10 -8.71
C ALA A 285 9.89 -6.60 -10.16
N LYS A 286 10.34 -7.83 -10.41
CA LYS A 286 10.29 -8.46 -11.75
C LYS A 286 8.89 -8.93 -12.09
N SER A 287 8.14 -9.40 -11.09
CA SER A 287 6.80 -9.94 -11.21
C SER A 287 5.98 -9.68 -9.96
N CYS A 288 4.64 -9.71 -10.07
CA CYS A 288 3.71 -9.59 -8.94
C CYS A 288 3.42 -10.97 -8.34
N ASP A 289 4.43 -11.57 -7.73
CA ASP A 289 4.34 -12.81 -6.97
C ASP A 289 5.11 -12.69 -5.66
N GLU A 290 4.83 -13.58 -4.72
CA GLU A 290 5.37 -13.51 -3.36
C GLU A 290 6.91 -13.52 -3.34
N GLU A 291 7.53 -14.36 -4.17
CA GLU A 291 9.00 -14.50 -4.20
C GLU A 291 9.68 -13.22 -4.68
N SER A 292 9.19 -12.67 -5.80
CA SER A 292 9.75 -11.46 -6.41
C SER A 292 9.51 -10.22 -5.54
N ILE A 293 8.35 -10.13 -4.89
CA ILE A 293 8.03 -9.03 -3.98
C ILE A 293 8.87 -9.10 -2.70
N LYS A 294 9.00 -10.28 -2.09
CA LYS A 294 9.85 -10.47 -0.90
C LYS A 294 11.32 -10.19 -1.20
N GLU A 295 11.81 -10.62 -2.37
CA GLU A 295 13.15 -10.31 -2.82
C GLU A 295 13.35 -8.80 -2.97
N ALA A 296 12.39 -8.10 -3.60
CA ALA A 296 12.45 -6.65 -3.75
C ALA A 296 12.46 -5.90 -2.40
N LEU A 297 11.65 -6.35 -1.43
CA LEU A 297 11.64 -5.79 -0.09
C LEU A 297 12.99 -6.00 0.63
N LYS A 298 13.54 -7.20 0.59
CA LYS A 298 14.88 -7.51 1.19
C LYS A 298 16.00 -6.69 0.56
N GLU A 299 15.92 -6.43 -0.75
CA GLU A 299 16.85 -5.58 -1.49
C GLU A 299 16.52 -4.09 -1.37
N ARG A 300 15.51 -3.72 -0.56
CA ARG A 300 15.09 -2.34 -0.27
C ARG A 300 14.67 -1.56 -1.51
N ARG A 301 14.19 -2.24 -2.55
CA ARG A 301 13.71 -1.63 -3.77
C ARG A 301 12.30 -1.09 -3.59
N THR A 302 12.16 -0.06 -2.74
CA THR A 302 10.87 0.55 -2.37
C THR A 302 10.92 2.06 -2.44
N ILE A 303 9.76 2.67 -2.76
CA ILE A 303 9.49 4.09 -2.69
C ILE A 303 8.12 4.26 -2.01
N GLY A 304 8.08 4.97 -0.90
CA GLY A 304 6.81 5.34 -0.26
C GLY A 304 6.14 6.49 -1.00
N TYR A 305 4.83 6.42 -1.15
CA TYR A 305 4.00 7.47 -1.76
C TYR A 305 2.86 7.87 -0.84
N SER A 306 2.63 9.16 -0.66
CA SER A 306 1.42 9.72 -0.06
C SER A 306 1.19 11.16 -0.54
N GLY A 307 -0.04 11.48 -0.99
CA GLY A 307 -0.43 12.85 -1.30
C GLY A 307 0.48 13.57 -2.31
N ASN A 308 0.98 12.87 -3.34
CA ASN A 308 1.96 13.34 -4.33
C ASN A 308 3.39 13.54 -3.79
N HIS A 309 3.69 13.09 -2.57
CA HIS A 309 5.05 13.03 -2.06
C HIS A 309 5.64 11.63 -2.22
N LEU A 310 6.92 11.56 -2.56
CA LEU A 310 7.68 10.33 -2.67
C LEU A 310 8.80 10.32 -1.63
N VAL A 311 9.00 9.18 -0.97
CA VAL A 311 10.03 9.02 0.06
C VAL A 311 10.77 7.70 -0.16
N GLY A 312 12.11 7.74 -0.19
CA GLY A 312 12.92 6.54 -0.44
C GLY A 312 14.40 6.80 -0.49
N GLU A 313 15.17 5.78 -0.85
CA GLU A 313 16.59 5.96 -1.13
C GLU A 313 16.78 6.87 -2.35
N GLU A 314 17.73 7.80 -2.28
CA GLU A 314 17.99 8.81 -3.33
C GLU A 314 18.13 8.18 -4.72
N ARG A 315 18.84 7.05 -4.82
CA ARG A 315 19.04 6.33 -6.10
C ARG A 315 17.74 5.91 -6.78
N TYR A 316 16.74 5.46 -6.00
CA TYR A 316 15.44 5.05 -6.57
C TYR A 316 14.56 6.26 -6.89
N LEU A 317 14.63 7.32 -6.10
CA LEU A 317 13.93 8.57 -6.39
C LEU A 317 14.46 9.23 -7.67
N ALA A 318 15.78 9.28 -7.82
CA ALA A 318 16.43 9.80 -9.04
C ALA A 318 16.08 8.95 -10.26
N ALA A 319 16.17 7.63 -10.16
CA ALA A 319 15.80 6.73 -11.24
C ALA A 319 14.30 6.83 -11.60
N PHE A 320 13.43 7.06 -10.61
CA PHE A 320 12.00 7.20 -10.83
C PHE A 320 11.69 8.42 -11.70
N ILE A 321 12.18 9.61 -11.34
CA ILE A 321 11.90 10.81 -12.13
C ILE A 321 12.58 10.74 -13.49
N ASP A 322 13.81 10.25 -13.59
CA ASP A 322 14.52 10.12 -14.84
C ASP A 322 13.81 9.17 -15.82
N ALA A 323 13.21 8.08 -15.31
CA ALA A 323 12.40 7.18 -16.11
C ALA A 323 10.99 7.72 -16.44
N ALA A 324 10.42 8.58 -15.57
CA ALA A 324 9.09 9.14 -15.72
C ALA A 324 9.05 10.37 -16.65
N VAL A 325 10.16 11.11 -16.78
CA VAL A 325 10.21 12.38 -17.52
C VAL A 325 11.04 12.23 -18.78
N GLU A 326 10.40 12.35 -19.93
CA GLU A 326 11.06 12.45 -21.22
C GLU A 326 11.65 13.87 -21.36
N CYS A 327 12.96 13.97 -21.61
CA CYS A 327 13.69 15.24 -21.76
C CYS A 327 14.26 15.35 -23.18
N LYS A 328 13.76 16.30 -23.97
CA LYS A 328 14.17 16.52 -25.36
C LYS A 328 14.61 17.93 -25.60
N VAL A 329 15.71 18.12 -26.35
CA VAL A 329 16.09 19.43 -26.87
C VAL A 329 15.11 19.85 -27.98
N VAL A 330 14.46 21.01 -27.81
CA VAL A 330 13.46 21.54 -28.75
C VAL A 330 13.88 22.84 -29.40
N ALA A 331 14.86 23.55 -28.81
CA ALA A 331 15.47 24.75 -29.41
C ALA A 331 16.91 24.92 -28.94
N GLU A 332 17.72 25.54 -29.78
CA GLU A 332 19.11 25.86 -29.52
C GLU A 332 19.40 27.26 -30.09
N ASP A 333 20.09 28.08 -29.29
CA ASP A 333 20.71 29.33 -29.75
C ASP A 333 22.21 29.31 -29.43
N ASP A 334 22.92 30.42 -29.63
CA ASP A 334 24.38 30.48 -29.42
C ASP A 334 24.82 30.16 -28.01
N LYS A 335 23.96 30.37 -26.99
CA LYS A 335 24.28 30.27 -25.55
C LYS A 335 23.49 29.24 -24.80
N LYS A 336 22.31 28.85 -25.29
CA LYS A 336 21.34 28.06 -24.53
C LYS A 336 20.80 26.88 -25.34
N LEU A 337 20.45 25.85 -24.60
CA LEU A 337 19.58 24.75 -25.02
C LEU A 337 18.23 24.87 -24.30
N THR A 338 17.15 24.71 -25.05
CA THR A 338 15.79 24.62 -24.47
C THR A 338 15.32 23.20 -24.52
N TYR A 339 15.01 22.67 -23.35
CA TYR A 339 14.52 21.31 -23.14
C TYR A 339 13.00 21.34 -22.97
N ASN A 340 12.30 20.39 -23.59
CA ASN A 340 10.92 20.04 -23.30
C ASN A 340 10.92 18.83 -22.37
N LEU A 341 10.39 19.01 -21.17
CA LEU A 341 10.22 17.96 -20.17
C LEU A 341 8.77 17.48 -20.22
N THR A 342 8.54 16.21 -20.58
CA THR A 342 7.20 15.63 -20.64
C THR A 342 7.06 14.56 -19.57
N ASN A 343 6.20 14.79 -18.58
CA ASN A 343 5.85 13.78 -17.57
C ASN A 343 5.00 12.68 -18.21
N ARG A 344 5.45 11.42 -18.12
CA ARG A 344 4.81 10.23 -18.68
C ARG A 344 4.12 9.36 -17.62
N CYS A 345 4.04 9.82 -16.35
CA CYS A 345 3.43 9.06 -15.27
C CYS A 345 2.31 9.83 -14.56
N SER A 346 1.65 9.15 -13.62
CA SER A 346 0.54 9.68 -12.85
C SER A 346 0.95 10.52 -11.63
N VAL A 347 2.25 10.65 -11.35
CA VAL A 347 2.77 11.43 -10.21
C VAL A 347 3.28 12.78 -10.71
N PRO A 348 2.87 13.91 -10.14
CA PRO A 348 3.42 15.23 -10.48
C PRO A 348 4.81 15.40 -9.85
N PHE A 349 5.63 16.27 -10.43
CA PHE A 349 6.94 16.65 -9.90
C PHE A 349 7.00 18.15 -9.62
N MET A 350 7.52 18.50 -8.44
CA MET A 350 7.78 19.89 -8.04
C MET A 350 9.26 20.19 -8.30
N LEU A 351 9.53 20.80 -9.45
CA LEU A 351 10.89 21.07 -9.94
C LEU A 351 11.33 22.45 -9.49
N PHE A 352 12.31 22.53 -8.60
CA PHE A 352 12.91 23.80 -8.19
C PHE A 352 14.09 24.14 -9.11
N HIS A 353 14.03 25.33 -9.73
CA HIS A 353 15.04 25.85 -10.61
C HIS A 353 15.05 27.38 -10.61
N GLN A 354 16.23 28.03 -10.51
CA GLN A 354 16.38 29.49 -10.52
C GLN A 354 15.43 30.21 -9.53
N ASN A 355 15.39 29.76 -8.28
CA ASN A 355 14.56 30.30 -7.20
C ASN A 355 13.04 30.24 -7.42
N ASN A 356 12.58 29.37 -8.32
CA ASN A 356 11.17 29.12 -8.55
C ASN A 356 10.87 27.63 -8.55
N THR A 357 9.69 27.28 -8.07
CA THR A 357 9.15 25.92 -8.13
C THR A 357 8.15 25.81 -9.26
N TYR A 358 8.32 24.82 -10.10
CA TYR A 358 7.46 24.51 -11.24
C TYR A 358 6.81 23.16 -11.05
N LYS A 359 5.49 23.10 -11.14
CA LYS A 359 4.75 21.84 -11.07
C LYS A 359 4.66 21.20 -12.45
N LEU A 360 5.37 20.12 -12.68
CA LEU A 360 5.23 19.29 -13.87
C LEU A 360 4.12 18.28 -13.64
N GLU A 361 2.91 18.63 -14.08
CA GLU A 361 1.70 17.83 -13.89
C GLU A 361 1.76 16.48 -14.63
N PRO A 362 1.01 15.46 -14.18
CA PRO A 362 0.87 14.19 -14.89
C PRO A 362 0.47 14.39 -16.36
N PHE A 363 1.20 13.73 -17.26
CA PHE A 363 0.95 13.77 -18.71
C PHE A 363 0.96 15.18 -19.33
N ARG A 364 1.73 16.09 -18.73
CA ARG A 364 1.94 17.46 -19.23
C ARG A 364 3.42 17.71 -19.51
N ALA A 365 3.69 18.80 -20.20
CA ALA A 365 5.03 19.21 -20.54
C ALA A 365 5.32 20.65 -20.09
N LEU A 366 6.59 20.91 -19.77
CA LEU A 366 7.16 22.23 -19.49
C LEU A 366 8.46 22.40 -20.26
N CYS A 367 8.79 23.65 -20.64
CA CYS A 367 10.05 23.96 -21.29
C CYS A 367 10.96 24.77 -20.36
N PHE A 368 12.24 24.39 -20.35
CA PHE A 368 13.28 25.05 -19.58
C PHE A 368 14.50 25.34 -20.46
N SER A 369 15.13 26.53 -20.30
CA SER A 369 16.34 26.87 -21.01
C SER A 369 17.54 26.90 -20.08
N PHE A 370 18.58 26.17 -20.42
CA PHE A 370 19.85 26.08 -19.70
C PHE A 370 20.99 26.60 -20.58
N SER A 371 22.08 27.04 -19.97
CA SER A 371 23.34 27.30 -20.72
C SER A 371 23.80 25.98 -21.37
N LYS A 372 24.44 26.07 -22.56
CA LYS A 372 24.87 24.84 -23.29
C LYS A 372 25.78 23.92 -22.48
N ASP A 373 26.54 24.48 -21.55
CA ASP A 373 27.45 23.71 -20.68
C ASP A 373 26.79 23.25 -19.38
N THR A 374 25.49 23.50 -19.20
CA THR A 374 24.74 23.13 -17.98
C THR A 374 23.67 22.09 -18.32
N PRO A 375 23.75 20.86 -17.75
CA PRO A 375 22.72 19.86 -17.97
C PRO A 375 21.40 20.22 -17.27
N PRO A 376 20.27 19.68 -17.71
CA PRO A 376 18.95 19.94 -17.12
C PRO A 376 18.83 19.33 -15.72
N THR A 377 19.25 20.11 -14.72
CA THR A 377 19.33 19.68 -13.32
C THR A 377 18.31 20.44 -12.46
N PHE A 378 17.61 19.72 -11.61
CA PHE A 378 16.55 20.23 -10.73
C PHE A 378 16.69 19.65 -9.32
N VAL A 379 16.31 20.43 -8.30
CA VAL A 379 15.92 19.88 -7.00
C VAL A 379 14.46 19.50 -7.09
N VAL A 380 14.09 18.30 -6.64
CA VAL A 380 12.71 17.78 -6.74
C VAL A 380 12.05 17.83 -5.37
N GLU A 381 11.32 18.92 -5.10
CA GLU A 381 10.84 19.28 -3.75
C GLU A 381 9.75 18.37 -3.18
N ASN A 382 9.05 17.59 -4.00
CA ASN A 382 8.10 16.59 -3.50
C ASN A 382 8.69 15.18 -3.40
N MET A 383 10.01 15.07 -3.44
CA MET A 383 10.77 13.86 -3.14
C MET A 383 11.63 14.07 -1.90
N TRP A 384 11.66 13.07 -1.02
CA TRP A 384 12.35 13.12 0.26
C TRP A 384 13.23 11.89 0.44
N HIS A 385 14.48 12.11 0.80
CA HIS A 385 15.36 11.04 1.24
C HIS A 385 15.80 11.24 2.69
N ILE A 386 17.02 10.89 3.07
CA ILE A 386 17.49 11.04 4.45
C ILE A 386 17.55 12.52 4.89
N ASP A 387 17.31 12.79 6.18
CA ASP A 387 17.47 14.10 6.82
C ASP A 387 16.67 15.23 6.17
N GLU A 388 15.45 14.95 5.75
CA GLU A 388 14.56 15.95 5.14
C GLU A 388 15.12 16.61 3.87
N GLN A 389 16.05 15.93 3.18
CA GLN A 389 16.65 16.45 1.96
C GLN A 389 15.86 16.06 0.72
N HIS A 390 15.89 16.94 -0.26
CA HIS A 390 15.34 16.70 -1.59
C HIS A 390 16.45 16.24 -2.55
N PRO A 391 16.20 15.25 -3.40
CA PRO A 391 17.19 14.83 -4.38
C PRO A 391 17.42 15.91 -5.44
N THR A 392 18.68 16.06 -5.83
CA THR A 392 19.06 16.86 -6.99
C THR A 392 19.26 15.91 -8.17
N VAL A 393 18.45 16.04 -9.21
CA VAL A 393 18.43 15.13 -10.34
C VAL A 393 18.79 15.84 -11.63
N THR A 394 19.72 15.26 -12.36
CA THR A 394 20.02 15.62 -13.76
C THR A 394 19.28 14.65 -14.66
N LEU A 395 18.38 15.18 -15.48
CA LEU A 395 17.58 14.36 -16.39
C LEU A 395 18.40 13.90 -17.60
N SER A 396 18.22 12.63 -17.97
CA SER A 396 18.81 12.08 -19.19
C SER A 396 18.13 12.67 -20.43
N ILE A 397 18.93 13.06 -21.42
CA ILE A 397 18.44 13.67 -22.66
C ILE A 397 18.19 12.54 -23.68
N ASP A 398 17.12 12.67 -24.46
CA ASP A 398 16.78 11.79 -25.59
C ASP A 398 16.57 10.29 -25.19
N LYS A 399 15.66 10.05 -24.27
CA LYS A 399 15.10 8.72 -24.04
C LYS A 399 13.87 8.43 -24.88
#